data_09d206564d9636cd70d815b7938064a7
#
_entry.id   09d206564d9636cd70d815b7938064a7
#
_cell.length_a   1.000
_cell.length_b   1.000
_cell.length_c   1.000
_cell.angle_alpha   90.00
_cell.angle_beta   90.00
_cell.angle_gamma   90.00
#
_symmetry.space_group_name_H-M   'P 1'
#
loop_
_entity.id
_entity.type
_entity.pdbx_description
1 polymer ?
#
loop_
_entity_poly.entity_id
_entity_poly.type
_entity_poly.pdbx_seq_one_letter_code
_entity_poly.pdbx_strand_id
1 'polypeptide(L)' 'MAKVKSPVKKFLKLRMIDCDINSFMELARITGIDYQRLNKRLVDPHSFTVFELLALEETLHLTDEDLLRLIRG' A
#
# COMPACT_ATOMS: atom_id res chain seq x y z
N MET A 1 -23.52 -2.08 5.32
CA MET A 1 -23.06 -2.04 5.14
C MET A 1 -22.27 -2.19 4.53
N ALA A 2 -22.27 -2.12 4.19
CA ALA A 2 -21.39 -2.43 3.42
C ALA A 2 -20.08 -2.43 3.85
N LYS A 3 -19.56 -3.17 3.68
CA LYS A 3 -18.42 -3.16 4.07
C LYS A 3 -17.61 -2.43 3.28
N VAL A 4 -17.06 -1.64 3.68
CA VAL A 4 -16.30 -0.76 2.90
C VAL A 4 -14.99 -1.38 2.57
N LYS A 5 -14.70 -1.48 1.31
CA LYS A 5 -13.41 -1.91 0.92
C LYS A 5 -12.52 -0.72 0.91
N SER A 6 -11.33 -0.88 1.38
CA SER A 6 -10.35 0.19 1.38
C SER A 6 -9.99 0.56 -0.06
N PRO A 7 -10.20 1.81 -0.48
CA PRO A 7 -9.78 2.24 -1.82
C PRO A 7 -8.27 2.16 -1.99
N VAL A 8 -7.54 2.33 -0.90
CA VAL A 8 -6.09 2.22 -0.93
C VAL A 8 -5.66 0.81 -1.29
N LYS A 9 -6.34 -0.18 -0.72
CA LYS A 9 -6.01 -1.56 -0.99
C LYS A 9 -6.18 -1.90 -2.46
N LYS A 10 -7.28 -1.44 -3.05
CA LYS A 10 -7.54 -1.66 -4.46
C LYS A 10 -6.51 -0.97 -5.33
N PHE A 11 -6.18 0.26 -4.99
CA PHE A 11 -5.20 1.04 -5.74
C PHE A 11 -3.84 0.35 -5.73
N LEU A 12 -3.39 -0.09 -4.55
CA LEU A 12 -2.11 -0.77 -4.45
C LEU A 12 -2.11 -2.09 -5.20
N LYS A 13 -3.23 -2.79 -5.18
CA LYS A 13 -3.34 -4.05 -5.88
C LYS A 13 -3.10 -3.88 -7.38
N LEU A 14 -3.65 -2.81 -7.95
CA LEU A 14 -3.44 -2.53 -9.36
C LEU A 14 -1.98 -2.25 -9.66
N ARG A 15 -1.33 -1.49 -8.79
CA ARG A 15 0.10 -1.21 -8.95
C ARG A 15 0.94 -2.47 -8.79
N MET A 16 0.54 -3.34 -7.87
CA MET A 16 1.26 -4.59 -7.67
C MET A 16 1.23 -5.46 -8.92
N ILE A 17 0.10 -5.48 -9.60
CA ILE A 17 -0.01 -6.24 -10.84
C ILE A 17 0.99 -5.74 -11.86
N ASP A 18 1.13 -4.42 -11.98
CA ASP A 18 2.09 -3.83 -12.91
C ASP A 18 3.53 -4.21 -12.57
N CYS A 19 3.80 -4.49 -11.30
CA CYS A 19 5.14 -4.81 -10.83
C CYS A 19 5.34 -6.31 -10.59
N ASP A 20 4.41 -7.14 -11.03
CA ASP A 20 4.49 -8.60 -10.88
C ASP A 20 4.56 -9.04 -9.42
N ILE A 21 3.91 -8.30 -8.55
CA ILE A 21 3.80 -8.68 -7.14
C ILE A 21 2.42 -9.29 -6.94
N ASN A 22 2.38 -10.54 -6.49
CA ASN A 22 1.15 -11.32 -6.53
C ASN A 22 0.29 -11.24 -5.27
N SER A 23 0.85 -10.78 -4.16
CA SER A 23 0.09 -10.74 -2.92
C SER A 23 0.63 -9.67 -2.00
N PHE A 24 -0.21 -9.26 -1.05
CA PHE A 24 0.24 -8.29 -0.04
C PHE A 24 1.31 -8.88 0.86
N MET A 25 1.30 -10.20 1.05
CA MET A 25 2.35 -10.83 1.83
C MET A 25 3.70 -10.69 1.12
N GLU A 26 3.70 -10.85 -0.19
CA GLU A 26 4.92 -10.66 -0.96
C GLU A 26 5.36 -9.20 -0.94
N LEU A 27 4.41 -8.29 -1.05
CA LEU A 27 4.70 -6.86 -0.98
C LEU A 27 5.33 -6.52 0.37
N ALA A 28 4.79 -7.07 1.44
CA ALA A 28 5.34 -6.84 2.78
C ALA A 28 6.78 -7.33 2.85
N ARG A 29 7.03 -8.50 2.29
CA ARG A 29 8.38 -9.07 2.32
C ARG A 29 9.36 -8.19 1.56
N ILE A 30 8.97 -7.72 0.39
CA ILE A 30 9.84 -6.92 -0.46
C ILE A 30 10.13 -5.56 0.18
N THR A 31 9.10 -4.93 0.76
CA THR A 31 9.25 -3.61 1.35
C THR A 31 9.87 -3.65 2.74
N GLY A 32 9.90 -4.82 3.36
CA GLY A 32 10.37 -4.93 4.74
C GLY A 32 9.35 -4.50 5.77
N ILE A 33 8.11 -4.27 5.36
CA ILE A 33 7.04 -3.91 6.29
C ILE A 33 6.42 -5.20 6.80
N ASP A 34 6.22 -5.30 8.12
CA ASP A 34 5.54 -6.46 8.68
C ASP A 34 4.15 -6.61 8.06
N TYR A 35 3.79 -7.85 7.71
CA TYR A 35 2.54 -8.11 7.01
C TYR A 35 1.33 -7.61 7.80
N GLN A 36 1.31 -7.87 9.11
CA GLN A 36 0.19 -7.42 9.94
C GLN A 36 0.14 -5.91 10.00
N ARG A 37 1.29 -5.28 10.08
CA ARG A 37 1.36 -3.82 10.08
C ARG A 37 0.88 -3.26 8.75
N LEU A 38 1.29 -3.87 7.64
CA LEU A 38 0.83 -3.43 6.33
C LEU A 38 -0.68 -3.48 6.23
N ASN A 39 -1.29 -4.57 6.71
CA ASN A 39 -2.74 -4.69 6.69
C ASN A 39 -3.42 -3.60 7.51
N LYS A 40 -2.84 -3.26 8.66
CA LYS A 40 -3.41 -2.19 9.48
C LYS A 40 -3.33 -0.85 8.77
N ARG A 41 -2.21 -0.58 8.09
CA ARG A 41 -2.06 0.67 7.34
C ARG A 41 -3.04 0.75 6.18
N LEU A 42 -3.31 -0.39 5.53
CA LEU A 42 -4.25 -0.40 4.41
C LEU A 42 -5.66 -0.07 4.84
N VAL A 43 -6.01 -0.42 6.08
CA VAL A 43 -7.32 -0.07 6.63
C VAL A 43 -7.34 1.39 7.07
N ASP A 44 -6.22 1.88 7.60
CA ASP A 44 -6.10 3.25 8.07
C ASP A 44 -4.87 3.89 7.45
N PRO A 45 -5.00 4.40 6.22
CA PRO A 45 -3.84 4.94 5.50
C PRO A 45 -3.15 6.11 6.18
N HIS A 46 -3.86 6.81 7.04
CA HIS A 46 -3.24 7.93 7.76
C HIS A 46 -2.17 7.47 8.75
N SER A 47 -2.15 6.18 9.06
CA SER A 47 -1.17 5.65 9.99
C SER A 47 0.14 5.25 9.33
N PHE A 48 0.24 5.33 7.98
CA PHE A 48 1.50 5.04 7.31
C PHE A 48 2.61 5.96 7.81
N THR A 49 3.77 5.37 8.06
CA THR A 49 4.94 6.18 8.38
C THR A 49 5.62 6.63 7.10
N VAL A 50 6.47 7.63 7.21
CA VAL A 50 7.22 8.11 6.05
C VAL A 50 8.09 7.00 5.46
N PHE A 51 8.73 6.21 6.31
CA PHE A 51 9.54 5.10 5.84
C PHE A 51 8.73 4.09 5.05
N GLU A 52 7.53 3.80 5.53
CA GLU A 52 6.65 2.85 4.83
C GLU A 52 6.22 3.40 3.48
N LEU A 53 5.89 4.68 3.44
CA LEU A 53 5.49 5.32 2.18
C LEU A 53 6.64 5.32 1.17
N LEU A 54 7.84 5.62 1.63
CA LEU A 54 9.00 5.62 0.75
C LEU A 54 9.31 4.23 0.24
N ALA A 55 9.15 3.22 1.09
CA ALA A 55 9.36 1.85 0.67
C ALA A 55 8.36 1.43 -0.40
N LEU A 56 7.11 1.82 -0.24
CA LEU A 56 6.08 1.53 -1.24
C LEU A 56 6.35 2.29 -2.53
N GLU A 57 6.73 3.55 -2.41
CA GLU A 57 7.05 4.36 -3.57
C GLU A 57 8.14 3.70 -4.41
N GLU A 58 9.20 3.26 -3.77
CA GLU A 58 10.32 2.66 -4.46
C GLU A 58 9.93 1.32 -5.08
N THR A 59 9.21 0.51 -4.33
CA THR A 59 8.86 -0.84 -4.77
C THR A 59 7.85 -0.82 -5.91
N LEU A 60 6.88 0.07 -5.85
CA LEU A 60 5.78 0.12 -6.81
C LEU A 60 5.90 1.26 -7.81
N HIS A 61 7.00 2.03 -7.74
CA HIS A 61 7.25 3.16 -8.64
C HIS A 61 6.11 4.17 -8.59
N LEU A 62 5.72 4.54 -7.37
CA LEU A 62 4.62 5.48 -7.18
C LEU A 62 5.07 6.91 -7.44
N THR A 63 4.15 7.71 -7.94
CA THR A 63 4.40 9.15 -8.11
C THR A 63 3.97 9.90 -6.85
N ASP A 64 4.29 11.20 -6.80
CA ASP A 64 3.85 12.02 -5.69
C ASP A 64 2.33 12.04 -5.60
N GLU A 65 1.64 12.08 -6.74
CA GLU A 65 0.19 12.02 -6.75
C GLU A 65 -0.32 10.70 -6.20
N ASP A 66 0.36 9.61 -6.52
CA ASP A 66 0.01 8.31 -6.00
C ASP A 66 0.12 8.28 -4.49
N LEU A 67 1.19 8.87 -3.95
CA LEU A 67 1.38 8.92 -2.51
C LEU A 67 0.29 9.75 -1.83
N LEU A 68 -0.08 10.87 -2.42
CA LEU A 68 -1.16 11.69 -1.88
C LEU A 68 -2.48 10.93 -1.88
N ARG A 69 -2.74 10.19 -2.95
CA ARG A 69 -3.94 9.38 -3.04
C ARG A 69 -3.95 8.31 -1.95
N LEU A 70 -2.79 7.70 -1.72
CA LEU A 70 -2.64 6.70 -0.69
C LEU A 70 -2.96 7.26 0.68
N ILE A 71 -2.42 8.43 0.99
CA ILE A 71 -2.61 9.06 2.28
C ILE A 71 -4.05 9.48 2.49
N ARG A 72 -4.68 10.00 1.46
CA ARG A 72 -6.04 10.47 1.58
C ARG A 72 -7.06 9.34 1.64
N GLY A 73 -6.66 8.17 1.20
CA GLY A 73 -7.55 7.04 1.14
C GLY A 73 -8.48 7.13 -0.02
#